data_c2157cc873d38afc5e5068fe09aac330
#
_entry.id   c2157cc873d38afc5e5068fe09aac330
#
_cell.length_a   1.000
_cell.length_b   1.000
_cell.length_c   1.000
_cell.angle_alpha   90.00
_cell.angle_beta   90.00
_cell.angle_gamma   90.00
#
_symmetry.space_group_name_H-M   'P 1'
#
loop_
_entity.id
_entity.type
_entity.pdbx_description
1 polymer ?
#
loop_
_entity_poly.entity_id
_entity_poly.type
_entity_poly.pdbx_seq_one_letter_code
_entity_poly.pdbx_strand_id
1 'polypeptide(L)'
;MKICFVSGFPPSKAVLNEYGFHVARELQADPLISLTILADEYSGSEPELPDFDVQRCWKENRLSNHARLLKNIRDCKPDVVWFNLVFSSFGNKENPLAAFSGLTLPAMTRMAGFYTHVTLHHLMDHIDLNDAGVRNKALFRAAGNVATRALLMANSVSVLLPAYRRTLTEKYRGEHIHYRAHGILSARPEFPDFSLRGNPDYRILAFGKWGTYKRCEMLIEAFEEQVSPVFPRAKLVIAGTNNSNSPGYIEGLNARYGSHPGIEFRGYVEEHDIPDMFGTSSFMVMPYTSATGASGVANLAAAYGVPIVCSDIPDFREMGDSGGLAIKFYPVGNKAALAKNMLDLLQNEQEQHEMAEQNFSAALRMTMPQIIRQYVRAFDRHQRARALEAVSRFRRIPAWVPSRSAIFRASRWGSWI
;
A
#
# COMPACT_ATOMS: atom_id res chain seq x y z
N MET A 1 -20.87 -6.05 -14.20
CA MET A 1 -20.72 -4.85 -13.32
C MET A 1 -19.74 -3.89 -13.96
N LYS A 2 -20.11 -2.64 -14.14
CA LYS A 2 -19.24 -1.63 -14.74
C LYS A 2 -18.53 -0.82 -13.66
N ILE A 3 -17.18 -0.89 -13.64
CA ILE A 3 -16.34 -0.21 -12.65
C ILE A 3 -15.53 0.89 -13.32
N CYS A 4 -15.59 2.09 -12.76
CA CYS A 4 -14.72 3.20 -13.09
C CYS A 4 -13.66 3.31 -12.00
N PHE A 5 -12.40 3.01 -12.31
CA PHE A 5 -11.29 2.96 -11.37
C PHE A 5 -10.40 4.19 -11.52
N VAL A 6 -10.32 5.02 -10.48
CA VAL A 6 -9.53 6.26 -10.45
C VAL A 6 -8.23 5.99 -9.70
N SER A 7 -7.10 5.98 -10.40
CA SER A 7 -5.77 5.69 -9.83
C SER A 7 -4.65 6.28 -10.69
N GLY A 8 -3.47 6.50 -10.12
CA GLY A 8 -2.24 6.54 -10.89
C GLY A 8 -2.10 5.21 -11.65
N PHE A 9 -1.62 5.27 -12.92
CA PHE A 9 -1.57 4.07 -13.75
C PHE A 9 -0.39 4.12 -14.74
N PRO A 10 0.35 2.99 -14.95
CA PRO A 10 1.43 2.94 -15.92
C PRO A 10 1.00 3.37 -17.34
N PRO A 11 1.93 3.89 -18.17
CA PRO A 11 3.35 4.05 -17.92
C PRO A 11 3.72 5.27 -17.07
N SER A 12 2.75 6.04 -16.58
CA SER A 12 3.00 7.11 -15.63
C SER A 12 3.70 6.60 -14.36
N LYS A 13 4.59 7.43 -13.79
CA LYS A 13 5.27 7.18 -12.51
C LYS A 13 4.55 7.82 -11.32
N ALA A 14 3.26 8.15 -11.47
CA ALA A 14 2.44 8.70 -10.41
C ALA A 14 2.34 7.76 -9.20
N VAL A 15 1.98 8.33 -8.06
CA VAL A 15 1.78 7.54 -6.83
C VAL A 15 0.69 6.49 -7.04
N LEU A 16 0.92 5.27 -6.55
CA LEU A 16 0.03 4.12 -6.66
C LEU A 16 -0.13 3.54 -8.09
N ASN A 17 0.70 3.93 -9.06
CA ASN A 17 0.63 3.41 -10.42
C ASN A 17 0.76 1.87 -10.48
N GLU A 18 1.76 1.32 -9.80
CA GLU A 18 2.01 -0.13 -9.73
C GLU A 18 0.88 -0.87 -9.00
N TYR A 19 0.46 -0.39 -7.84
CA TYR A 19 -0.67 -0.96 -7.12
C TYR A 19 -1.95 -0.88 -7.96
N GLY A 20 -2.19 0.25 -8.63
CA GLY A 20 -3.31 0.45 -9.54
C GLY A 20 -3.32 -0.55 -10.70
N PHE A 21 -2.15 -0.83 -11.27
CA PHE A 21 -1.99 -1.84 -12.32
C PHE A 21 -2.39 -3.24 -11.84
N HIS A 22 -1.88 -3.67 -10.69
CA HIS A 22 -2.21 -5.00 -10.17
C HIS A 22 -3.69 -5.14 -9.80
N VAL A 23 -4.32 -4.10 -9.25
CA VAL A 23 -5.76 -4.05 -9.01
C VAL A 23 -6.54 -4.17 -10.32
N ALA A 24 -6.16 -3.38 -11.33
CA ALA A 24 -6.83 -3.37 -12.63
C ALA A 24 -6.71 -4.72 -13.34
N ARG A 25 -5.53 -5.34 -13.31
CA ARG A 25 -5.29 -6.67 -13.88
C ARG A 25 -6.22 -7.74 -13.29
N GLU A 26 -6.37 -7.75 -11.97
CA GLU A 26 -7.25 -8.70 -11.30
C GLU A 26 -8.74 -8.42 -11.55
N LEU A 27 -9.13 -7.14 -11.67
CA LEU A 27 -10.50 -6.78 -12.04
C LEU A 27 -10.82 -7.19 -13.48
N GLN A 28 -9.89 -7.01 -14.40
CA GLN A 28 -10.06 -7.35 -15.81
C GLN A 28 -10.10 -8.88 -16.06
N ALA A 29 -9.47 -9.65 -15.18
CA ALA A 29 -9.52 -11.12 -15.24
C ALA A 29 -10.93 -11.69 -14.97
N ASP A 30 -11.85 -10.91 -14.38
CA ASP A 30 -13.24 -11.31 -14.17
C ASP A 30 -14.11 -10.89 -15.38
N PRO A 31 -14.60 -11.85 -16.20
CA PRO A 31 -15.39 -11.55 -17.39
C PRO A 31 -16.72 -10.85 -17.11
N LEU A 32 -17.17 -10.82 -15.87
CA LEU A 32 -18.39 -10.11 -15.45
C LEU A 32 -18.15 -8.64 -15.12
N ILE A 33 -16.91 -8.19 -15.17
CA ILE A 33 -16.50 -6.81 -14.90
C ILE A 33 -16.13 -6.10 -16.20
N SER A 34 -16.75 -4.95 -16.44
CA SER A 34 -16.32 -3.99 -17.46
C SER A 34 -15.55 -2.89 -16.76
N LEU A 35 -14.25 -2.80 -16.98
CA LEU A 35 -13.34 -1.87 -16.30
C LEU A 35 -13.00 -0.70 -17.22
N THR A 36 -13.13 0.52 -16.72
CA THR A 36 -12.55 1.74 -17.31
C THR A 36 -11.64 2.39 -16.26
N ILE A 37 -10.40 2.68 -16.62
CA ILE A 37 -9.40 3.29 -15.74
C ILE A 37 -9.32 4.78 -16.03
N LEU A 38 -9.63 5.61 -15.04
CA LEU A 38 -9.43 7.06 -15.10
C LEU A 38 -8.07 7.41 -14.49
N ALA A 39 -7.08 7.54 -15.35
CA ALA A 39 -5.69 7.70 -14.98
C ALA A 39 -5.20 9.15 -15.06
N ASP A 40 -4.04 9.39 -14.44
CA ASP A 40 -3.30 10.63 -14.55
C ASP A 40 -2.75 10.87 -15.96
N GLU A 41 -2.64 12.15 -16.34
CA GLU A 41 -2.02 12.56 -17.59
C GLU A 41 -0.55 12.16 -17.62
N TYR A 42 -0.13 11.59 -18.71
CA TYR A 42 1.22 11.15 -18.97
C TYR A 42 1.77 11.84 -20.21
N SER A 43 3.00 12.33 -20.14
CA SER A 43 3.66 13.06 -21.23
C SER A 43 4.92 12.37 -21.75
N GLY A 44 5.18 11.12 -21.32
CA GLY A 44 6.29 10.32 -21.82
C GLY A 44 6.02 9.71 -23.20
N SER A 45 7.04 9.06 -23.76
CA SER A 45 6.99 8.39 -25.07
C SER A 45 6.63 6.91 -25.00
N GLU A 46 6.52 6.34 -23.80
CA GLU A 46 6.18 4.93 -23.62
C GLU A 46 4.72 4.70 -24.05
N PRO A 47 4.41 3.62 -24.78
CA PRO A 47 3.06 3.35 -25.24
C PRO A 47 2.12 3.01 -24.08
N GLU A 48 0.83 3.31 -24.27
CA GLU A 48 -0.22 2.82 -23.37
C GLU A 48 -0.27 1.30 -23.37
N LEU A 49 -0.72 0.72 -22.25
CA LEU A 49 -0.92 -0.71 -22.11
C LEU A 49 -2.16 -1.13 -22.92
N PRO A 50 -2.00 -1.94 -24.00
CA PRO A 50 -3.07 -2.19 -24.98
C PRO A 50 -4.26 -2.97 -24.40
N ASP A 51 -4.04 -3.70 -23.31
CA ASP A 51 -5.05 -4.58 -22.73
C ASP A 51 -6.06 -3.83 -21.85
N PHE A 52 -5.88 -2.53 -21.59
CA PHE A 52 -6.70 -1.76 -20.67
C PHE A 52 -7.42 -0.59 -21.34
N ASP A 53 -8.70 -0.36 -20.97
CA ASP A 53 -9.43 0.88 -21.30
C ASP A 53 -8.97 2.00 -20.37
N VAL A 54 -7.92 2.73 -20.76
CA VAL A 54 -7.30 3.82 -19.99
C VAL A 54 -7.70 5.17 -20.54
N GLN A 55 -8.30 6.01 -19.71
CA GLN A 55 -8.64 7.39 -20.05
C GLN A 55 -7.82 8.35 -19.19
N ARG A 56 -6.85 9.03 -19.80
CA ARG A 56 -5.98 10.02 -19.16
C ARG A 56 -6.75 11.34 -18.98
N CYS A 57 -7.26 11.59 -17.77
CA CYS A 57 -8.21 12.69 -17.58
C CYS A 57 -7.95 13.58 -16.37
N TRP A 58 -6.91 13.34 -15.58
CA TRP A 58 -6.54 14.21 -14.46
C TRP A 58 -5.03 14.40 -14.38
N LYS A 59 -4.58 15.41 -13.67
CA LYS A 59 -3.15 15.72 -13.50
C LYS A 59 -2.90 16.23 -12.10
N GLU A 60 -1.74 15.83 -11.54
CA GLU A 60 -1.28 16.35 -10.26
C GLU A 60 -1.23 17.90 -10.26
N ASN A 61 -1.53 18.50 -9.12
CA ASN A 61 -1.51 19.96 -8.90
C ASN A 61 -2.53 20.77 -9.75
N ARG A 62 -3.57 20.14 -10.34
CA ARG A 62 -4.61 20.85 -11.10
C ARG A 62 -5.96 20.90 -10.39
N LEU A 63 -6.49 22.10 -10.16
CA LEU A 63 -7.82 22.30 -9.61
C LEU A 63 -8.95 21.87 -10.56
N SER A 64 -8.71 21.88 -11.88
CA SER A 64 -9.67 21.43 -12.89
C SER A 64 -9.98 19.93 -12.86
N ASN A 65 -9.28 19.14 -12.06
CA ASN A 65 -9.51 17.69 -11.91
C ASN A 65 -10.97 17.37 -11.55
N HIS A 66 -11.64 18.21 -10.76
CA HIS A 66 -13.04 18.01 -10.37
C HIS A 66 -13.97 17.94 -11.59
N ALA A 67 -13.92 18.94 -12.46
CA ALA A 67 -14.79 18.99 -13.64
C ALA A 67 -14.44 17.87 -14.63
N ARG A 68 -13.15 17.60 -14.82
CA ARG A 68 -12.68 16.58 -15.77
C ARG A 68 -13.06 15.17 -15.32
N LEU A 69 -12.76 14.80 -14.07
CA LEU A 69 -13.10 13.48 -13.54
C LEU A 69 -14.62 13.26 -13.47
N LEU A 70 -15.39 14.25 -12.98
CA LEU A 70 -16.84 14.12 -12.93
C LEU A 70 -17.47 14.00 -14.32
N LYS A 71 -16.93 14.68 -15.34
CA LYS A 71 -17.37 14.51 -16.72
C LYS A 71 -17.13 13.07 -17.19
N ASN A 72 -15.88 12.58 -17.09
CA ASN A 72 -15.53 11.22 -17.54
C ASN A 72 -16.34 10.15 -16.78
N ILE A 73 -16.55 10.30 -15.47
CA ILE A 73 -17.38 9.39 -14.68
C ILE A 73 -18.83 9.36 -15.21
N ARG A 74 -19.42 10.53 -15.53
CA ARG A 74 -20.77 10.60 -16.12
C ARG A 74 -20.85 9.95 -17.50
N ASP A 75 -19.84 10.16 -18.32
CA ASP A 75 -19.75 9.59 -19.67
C ASP A 75 -19.63 8.06 -19.61
N CYS A 76 -18.87 7.54 -18.66
CA CYS A 76 -18.71 6.10 -18.40
C CYS A 76 -19.99 5.44 -17.87
N LYS A 77 -20.84 6.15 -17.13
CA LYS A 77 -22.06 5.62 -16.47
C LYS A 77 -21.77 4.32 -15.67
N PRO A 78 -20.85 4.35 -14.71
CA PRO A 78 -20.47 3.14 -13.98
C PRO A 78 -21.49 2.75 -12.92
N ASP A 79 -21.49 1.46 -12.56
CA ASP A 79 -22.18 0.95 -11.36
C ASP A 79 -21.44 1.33 -10.08
N VAL A 80 -20.10 1.38 -10.17
CA VAL A 80 -19.19 1.68 -9.07
C VAL A 80 -18.10 2.62 -9.54
N VAL A 81 -17.85 3.69 -8.79
CA VAL A 81 -16.64 4.51 -8.92
C VAL A 81 -15.71 4.16 -7.77
N TRP A 82 -14.55 3.63 -8.10
CA TRP A 82 -13.55 3.24 -7.12
C TRP A 82 -12.35 4.17 -7.17
N PHE A 83 -12.14 4.94 -6.12
CA PHE A 83 -10.97 5.79 -5.94
C PHE A 83 -9.88 5.06 -5.15
N ASN A 84 -8.69 4.95 -5.72
CA ASN A 84 -7.49 4.40 -5.09
C ASN A 84 -6.54 5.55 -4.73
N LEU A 85 -6.47 5.95 -3.47
CA LEU A 85 -5.94 7.24 -3.05
C LEU A 85 -4.88 7.16 -1.94
N VAL A 86 -3.93 8.08 -2.05
CA VAL A 86 -3.17 8.67 -0.95
C VAL A 86 -3.54 10.15 -0.82
N PHE A 87 -3.19 10.80 0.28
CA PHE A 87 -3.50 12.23 0.47
C PHE A 87 -2.86 13.16 -0.57
N SER A 88 -1.75 12.72 -1.18
CA SER A 88 -1.06 13.45 -2.26
C SER A 88 -1.46 13.04 -3.67
N SER A 89 -2.50 12.22 -3.87
CA SER A 89 -2.87 11.73 -5.22
C SER A 89 -3.14 12.85 -6.23
N PHE A 90 -3.76 13.94 -5.81
CA PHE A 90 -4.15 15.05 -6.70
C PHE A 90 -3.27 16.29 -6.61
N GLY A 91 -2.30 16.29 -5.70
CA GLY A 91 -1.39 17.40 -5.52
C GLY A 91 -0.37 17.14 -4.43
N ASN A 92 0.71 17.92 -4.44
CA ASN A 92 1.84 17.78 -3.54
C ASN A 92 2.07 19.06 -2.70
N LYS A 93 3.24 19.16 -2.06
CA LYS A 93 3.62 20.33 -1.24
C LYS A 93 3.67 21.66 -2.01
N GLU A 94 3.77 21.62 -3.33
CA GLU A 94 3.80 22.81 -4.19
C GLU A 94 2.40 23.39 -4.39
N ASN A 95 1.37 22.54 -4.40
CA ASN A 95 -0.03 22.95 -4.48
C ASN A 95 -0.91 22.18 -3.47
N PRO A 96 -0.83 22.52 -2.17
CA PRO A 96 -1.63 21.87 -1.13
C PRO A 96 -3.15 22.03 -1.37
N LEU A 97 -3.56 23.16 -2.00
CA LEU A 97 -4.97 23.40 -2.30
C LEU A 97 -5.51 22.36 -3.31
N ALA A 98 -4.74 22.02 -4.36
CA ALA A 98 -5.11 20.96 -5.29
C ALA A 98 -5.14 19.59 -4.59
N ALA A 99 -4.17 19.31 -3.70
CA ALA A 99 -4.15 18.07 -2.94
C ALA A 99 -5.42 17.90 -2.10
N PHE A 100 -5.73 18.86 -1.22
CA PHE A 100 -6.86 18.76 -0.32
C PHE A 100 -8.22 18.88 -1.03
N SER A 101 -8.34 19.75 -2.04
CA SER A 101 -9.58 19.85 -2.82
C SER A 101 -9.85 18.57 -3.62
N GLY A 102 -8.82 17.97 -4.21
CA GLY A 102 -8.95 16.70 -4.94
C GLY A 102 -9.54 15.56 -4.09
N LEU A 103 -9.27 15.56 -2.79
CA LEU A 103 -9.82 14.58 -1.85
C LEU A 103 -11.34 14.76 -1.58
N THR A 104 -11.97 15.84 -2.05
CA THR A 104 -13.42 16.02 -2.01
C THR A 104 -14.13 15.32 -3.19
N LEU A 105 -13.40 14.91 -4.22
CA LEU A 105 -13.95 14.23 -5.40
C LEU A 105 -14.84 13.02 -5.09
N PRO A 106 -14.48 12.10 -4.16
CA PRO A 106 -15.36 11.01 -3.79
C PRO A 106 -16.72 11.46 -3.24
N ALA A 107 -16.73 12.51 -2.40
CA ALA A 107 -17.99 13.09 -1.89
C ALA A 107 -18.84 13.67 -3.02
N MET A 108 -18.23 14.44 -3.93
CA MET A 108 -18.92 15.03 -5.08
C MET A 108 -19.47 13.95 -6.02
N THR A 109 -18.73 12.87 -6.25
CA THR A 109 -19.13 11.72 -7.06
C THR A 109 -20.36 11.03 -6.45
N ARG A 110 -20.36 10.82 -5.13
CA ARG A 110 -21.53 10.31 -4.42
C ARG A 110 -22.73 11.25 -4.53
N MET A 111 -22.54 12.56 -4.34
CA MET A 111 -23.62 13.55 -4.49
C MET A 111 -24.17 13.58 -5.92
N ALA A 112 -23.36 13.28 -6.92
CA ALA A 112 -23.81 13.12 -8.31
C ALA A 112 -24.60 11.81 -8.57
N GLY A 113 -24.83 10.99 -7.54
CA GLY A 113 -25.68 9.80 -7.59
C GLY A 113 -24.94 8.48 -7.86
N PHE A 114 -23.61 8.48 -7.96
CA PHE A 114 -22.83 7.27 -8.19
C PHE A 114 -22.47 6.57 -6.87
N TYR A 115 -22.50 5.24 -6.88
CA TYR A 115 -21.92 4.50 -5.77
C TYR A 115 -20.39 4.67 -5.77
N THR A 116 -19.88 5.23 -4.69
CA THR A 116 -18.48 5.64 -4.58
C THR A 116 -17.79 4.87 -3.48
N HIS A 117 -16.69 4.18 -3.83
CA HIS A 117 -15.80 3.51 -2.93
C HIS A 117 -14.43 4.21 -2.92
N VAL A 118 -13.79 4.28 -1.74
CA VAL A 118 -12.43 4.80 -1.58
C VAL A 118 -11.55 3.73 -0.93
N THR A 119 -10.43 3.42 -1.54
CA THR A 119 -9.30 2.74 -0.87
C THR A 119 -8.27 3.79 -0.48
N LEU A 120 -8.00 3.92 0.81
CA LEU A 120 -7.09 4.90 1.39
C LEU A 120 -5.86 4.20 1.95
N HIS A 121 -4.69 4.48 1.36
CA HIS A 121 -3.46 3.76 1.67
C HIS A 121 -2.79 4.23 2.96
N HIS A 122 -2.99 5.47 3.37
CA HIS A 122 -2.50 5.98 4.66
C HIS A 122 -3.45 7.03 5.22
N LEU A 123 -3.34 7.31 6.52
CA LEU A 123 -4.09 8.36 7.19
C LEU A 123 -3.19 9.53 7.53
N MET A 124 -3.75 10.74 7.41
CA MET A 124 -3.08 11.97 7.82
C MET A 124 -2.71 11.95 9.32
N ASP A 125 -3.49 11.27 10.15
CA ASP A 125 -3.28 11.12 11.58
C ASP A 125 -2.00 10.36 11.94
N HIS A 126 -1.51 9.52 11.05
CA HIS A 126 -0.33 8.67 11.23
C HIS A 126 0.92 9.22 10.53
N ILE A 127 0.81 10.37 9.84
CA ILE A 127 1.97 11.00 9.18
C ILE A 127 2.79 11.79 10.20
N ASP A 128 4.09 11.53 10.25
CA ASP A 128 5.01 12.43 10.95
C ASP A 128 5.22 13.72 10.12
N LEU A 129 4.66 14.80 10.63
CA LEU A 129 4.72 16.10 9.96
C LEU A 129 6.12 16.75 10.02
N ASN A 130 7.03 16.27 10.89
CA ASN A 130 8.43 16.69 10.90
C ASN A 130 9.15 16.09 9.69
N ASP A 131 9.04 14.78 9.52
CA ASP A 131 9.64 14.05 8.39
C ASP A 131 9.04 14.51 7.04
N ALA A 132 7.78 14.93 7.04
CA ALA A 132 7.13 15.51 5.86
C ALA A 132 7.54 16.97 5.55
N GLY A 133 8.33 17.62 6.41
CA GLY A 133 8.81 18.99 6.23
C GLY A 133 7.71 20.07 6.28
N VAL A 134 6.63 19.80 6.99
CA VAL A 134 5.46 20.70 7.09
C VAL A 134 5.75 21.85 8.07
N ARG A 135 5.73 23.09 7.57
CA ARG A 135 5.99 24.29 8.39
C ARG A 135 4.86 24.61 9.38
N ASN A 136 3.61 24.59 8.92
CA ASN A 136 2.44 24.87 9.76
C ASN A 136 1.66 23.58 10.05
N LYS A 137 2.07 22.87 11.10
CA LYS A 137 1.50 21.58 11.49
C LYS A 137 0.02 21.68 11.89
N ALA A 138 -0.39 22.76 12.56
CA ALA A 138 -1.77 22.92 13.01
C ALA A 138 -2.72 23.09 11.82
N LEU A 139 -2.37 23.97 10.87
CA LEU A 139 -3.14 24.17 9.65
C LEU A 139 -3.22 22.89 8.82
N PHE A 140 -2.10 22.18 8.68
CA PHE A 140 -2.05 20.94 7.91
C PHE A 140 -2.89 19.84 8.53
N ARG A 141 -2.88 19.71 9.87
CA ARG A 141 -3.78 18.79 10.60
C ARG A 141 -5.25 19.17 10.45
N ALA A 142 -5.59 20.45 10.54
CA ALA A 142 -6.96 20.92 10.34
C ALA A 142 -7.45 20.61 8.91
N ALA A 143 -6.66 20.92 7.89
CA ALA A 143 -6.96 20.60 6.49
C ALA A 143 -7.09 19.09 6.29
N GLY A 144 -6.20 18.28 6.87
CA GLY A 144 -6.25 16.82 6.84
C GLY A 144 -7.52 16.26 7.48
N ASN A 145 -7.95 16.83 8.61
CA ASN A 145 -9.21 16.43 9.26
C ASN A 145 -10.44 16.73 8.38
N VAL A 146 -10.44 17.88 7.70
CA VAL A 146 -11.54 18.24 6.76
C VAL A 146 -11.53 17.30 5.56
N ALA A 147 -10.37 17.04 4.96
CA ALA A 147 -10.24 16.12 3.84
C ALA A 147 -10.65 14.69 4.22
N THR A 148 -10.25 14.21 5.40
CA THR A 148 -10.67 12.89 5.90
C THR A 148 -12.19 12.81 6.04
N ARG A 149 -12.86 13.84 6.58
CA ARG A 149 -14.32 13.88 6.65
C ARG A 149 -14.97 13.87 5.27
N ALA A 150 -14.40 14.60 4.30
CA ALA A 150 -14.88 14.58 2.92
C ALA A 150 -14.75 13.18 2.29
N LEU A 151 -13.63 12.49 2.49
CA LEU A 151 -13.43 11.11 2.03
C LEU A 151 -14.45 10.14 2.67
N LEU A 152 -14.76 10.31 3.96
CA LEU A 152 -15.75 9.52 4.68
C LEU A 152 -17.20 9.76 4.23
N MET A 153 -17.45 10.79 3.43
CA MET A 153 -18.74 10.96 2.74
C MET A 153 -18.94 9.97 1.58
N ALA A 154 -17.94 9.20 1.16
CA ALA A 154 -18.13 8.11 0.20
C ALA A 154 -19.11 7.04 0.74
N ASN A 155 -19.66 6.20 -0.15
CA ASN A 155 -20.58 5.13 0.26
C ASN A 155 -19.87 4.04 1.07
N SER A 156 -18.58 3.81 0.80
CA SER A 156 -17.72 2.91 1.58
C SER A 156 -16.26 3.30 1.46
N VAL A 157 -15.49 3.06 2.52
CA VAL A 157 -14.06 3.33 2.59
C VAL A 157 -13.34 2.06 3.02
N SER A 158 -12.25 1.74 2.35
CA SER A 158 -11.32 0.69 2.78
C SER A 158 -10.01 1.31 3.21
N VAL A 159 -9.42 0.73 4.24
CA VAL A 159 -8.09 1.06 4.74
C VAL A 159 -7.26 -0.22 4.86
N LEU A 160 -5.94 -0.08 4.77
CA LEU A 160 -5.03 -1.20 4.62
C LEU A 160 -4.44 -1.73 5.93
N LEU A 161 -4.73 -1.04 7.05
CA LEU A 161 -4.35 -1.46 8.39
C LEU A 161 -5.55 -1.40 9.35
N PRO A 162 -5.72 -2.37 10.26
CA PRO A 162 -6.77 -2.34 11.27
C PRO A 162 -6.73 -1.10 12.16
N ALA A 163 -5.53 -0.61 12.51
CA ALA A 163 -5.36 0.62 13.27
C ALA A 163 -6.01 1.83 12.58
N TYR A 164 -5.93 1.91 11.26
CA TYR A 164 -6.56 2.98 10.49
C TYR A 164 -8.10 2.90 10.56
N ARG A 165 -8.64 1.69 10.52
CA ARG A 165 -10.07 1.50 10.72
C ARG A 165 -10.49 1.98 12.12
N ARG A 166 -9.73 1.62 13.17
CA ARG A 166 -9.99 2.10 14.54
C ARG A 166 -9.99 3.63 14.59
N THR A 167 -8.95 4.29 14.10
CA THR A 167 -8.84 5.75 14.05
C THR A 167 -10.03 6.40 13.34
N LEU A 168 -10.42 5.89 12.15
CA LEU A 168 -11.55 6.45 11.40
C LEU A 168 -12.89 6.23 12.10
N THR A 169 -13.07 5.12 12.78
CA THR A 169 -14.30 4.80 13.52
C THR A 169 -14.42 5.63 14.81
N GLU A 170 -13.35 5.71 15.58
CA GLU A 170 -13.36 6.34 16.91
C GLU A 170 -13.30 7.88 16.81
N LYS A 171 -12.33 8.39 16.04
CA LYS A 171 -12.10 9.84 15.92
C LYS A 171 -13.11 10.53 15.00
N TYR A 172 -13.45 9.89 13.86
CA TYR A 172 -14.29 10.51 12.83
C TYR A 172 -15.71 9.94 12.79
N ARG A 173 -16.02 8.91 13.60
CA ARG A 173 -17.33 8.22 13.67
C ARG A 173 -17.78 7.68 12.31
N GLY A 174 -16.84 7.22 11.49
CA GLY A 174 -17.12 6.63 10.19
C GLY A 174 -17.84 5.28 10.32
N GLU A 175 -18.90 5.06 9.55
CA GLU A 175 -19.74 3.86 9.66
C GLU A 175 -19.44 2.77 8.64
N HIS A 176 -19.01 3.17 7.43
CA HIS A 176 -18.81 2.25 6.30
C HIS A 176 -17.34 2.01 5.99
N ILE A 177 -16.58 1.72 7.06
CA ILE A 177 -15.11 1.54 6.97
C ILE A 177 -14.77 0.07 7.08
N HIS A 178 -14.00 -0.42 6.10
CA HIS A 178 -13.59 -1.80 6.00
C HIS A 178 -12.06 -1.89 6.07
N TYR A 179 -11.56 -2.84 6.83
CA TYR A 179 -10.19 -3.28 6.69
C TYR A 179 -10.08 -4.26 5.51
N ARG A 180 -9.13 -4.00 4.61
CA ARG A 180 -8.68 -4.92 3.58
C ARG A 180 -7.18 -4.79 3.49
N ALA A 181 -6.46 -5.89 3.64
CA ALA A 181 -5.00 -5.87 3.61
C ALA A 181 -4.48 -5.24 2.30
N HIS A 182 -3.28 -4.67 2.35
CA HIS A 182 -2.60 -4.20 1.13
C HIS A 182 -2.49 -5.32 0.10
N GLY A 183 -2.18 -6.52 0.59
CA GLY A 183 -1.94 -7.67 -0.25
C GLY A 183 -0.54 -7.68 -0.87
N ILE A 184 -0.15 -8.85 -1.32
CA ILE A 184 1.00 -9.02 -2.18
C ILE A 184 0.59 -8.75 -3.63
N LEU A 185 1.48 -8.13 -4.41
CA LEU A 185 1.19 -7.77 -5.81
C LEU A 185 1.20 -9.00 -6.75
N SER A 186 1.50 -10.18 -6.24
CA SER A 186 1.43 -11.44 -6.98
C SER A 186 0.08 -12.11 -6.82
N ALA A 187 -0.43 -12.65 -7.92
CA ALA A 187 -1.63 -13.49 -7.91
C ALA A 187 -1.36 -14.87 -7.29
N ARG A 188 -0.16 -15.40 -7.52
CA ARG A 188 0.25 -16.73 -7.08
C ARG A 188 1.76 -16.71 -6.84
N PRO A 189 2.22 -16.43 -5.63
CA PRO A 189 3.64 -16.52 -5.30
C PRO A 189 4.07 -17.99 -5.43
N GLU A 190 5.22 -18.20 -6.06
CA GLU A 190 5.82 -19.52 -6.12
C GLU A 190 6.28 -19.96 -4.74
N PHE A 191 6.08 -21.21 -4.40
CA PHE A 191 6.50 -21.76 -3.12
C PHE A 191 8.04 -21.80 -3.10
N PRO A 192 8.71 -21.07 -2.20
CA PRO A 192 10.15 -21.10 -2.09
C PRO A 192 10.57 -22.47 -1.53
N ASP A 193 11.55 -23.09 -2.14
CA ASP A 193 12.19 -24.25 -1.53
C ASP A 193 13.18 -23.74 -0.46
N PHE A 194 12.72 -23.68 0.76
CA PHE A 194 13.52 -23.19 1.88
C PHE A 194 14.75 -24.09 2.16
N SER A 195 14.70 -25.39 1.74
CA SER A 195 15.84 -26.33 1.91
C SER A 195 16.95 -26.06 0.90
N LEU A 196 16.62 -25.52 -0.26
CA LEU A 196 17.56 -25.18 -1.33
C LEU A 196 17.97 -23.70 -1.32
N ARG A 197 17.53 -22.95 -0.34
CA ARG A 197 17.81 -21.53 -0.23
C ARG A 197 19.30 -21.30 0.01
N GLY A 198 20.06 -21.29 -1.08
CA GLY A 198 21.48 -21.00 -1.04
C GLY A 198 21.75 -19.52 -0.81
N ASN A 199 22.43 -19.19 0.27
CA ASN A 199 22.94 -17.85 0.51
C ASN A 199 24.39 -17.91 1.00
N PRO A 200 25.31 -18.26 0.11
CA PRO A 200 26.72 -18.44 0.48
C PRO A 200 27.37 -17.14 0.98
N ASP A 201 26.83 -16.00 0.59
CA ASP A 201 27.33 -14.68 0.96
C ASP A 201 26.60 -14.07 2.17
N TYR A 202 25.68 -14.81 2.79
CA TYR A 202 24.88 -14.30 3.92
C TYR A 202 24.32 -12.89 3.66
N ARG A 203 23.64 -12.74 2.50
CA ARG A 203 23.13 -11.46 2.02
C ARG A 203 22.05 -10.90 2.95
N ILE A 204 22.29 -9.68 3.41
CA ILE A 204 21.31 -8.85 4.12
C ILE A 204 20.78 -7.84 3.10
N LEU A 205 19.49 -7.86 2.83
CA LEU A 205 18.88 -7.00 1.82
C LEU A 205 18.26 -5.75 2.47
N ALA A 206 18.53 -4.59 1.90
CA ALA A 206 17.76 -3.37 2.11
C ALA A 206 17.20 -2.90 0.77
N PHE A 207 15.87 -2.82 0.64
CA PHE A 207 15.19 -2.57 -0.63
C PHE A 207 14.18 -1.43 -0.55
N GLY A 208 14.17 -0.54 -1.56
CA GLY A 208 13.12 0.48 -1.67
C GLY A 208 13.50 1.76 -2.40
N LYS A 209 12.66 2.80 -2.20
CA LYS A 209 12.97 4.19 -2.59
C LYS A 209 13.51 4.91 -1.38
N TRP A 210 14.76 5.34 -1.45
CA TRP A 210 15.56 5.80 -0.32
C TRP A 210 15.55 7.32 -0.11
N GLY A 211 15.83 7.74 1.10
CA GLY A 211 15.77 9.13 1.55
C GLY A 211 14.49 9.40 2.36
N THR A 212 14.30 10.63 2.80
CA THR A 212 13.24 11.03 3.73
C THR A 212 13.27 10.18 5.01
N TYR A 213 12.21 9.44 5.31
CA TYR A 213 12.12 8.53 6.47
C TYR A 213 12.75 7.13 6.24
N LYS A 214 13.07 6.79 4.99
CA LYS A 214 13.76 5.53 4.64
C LYS A 214 15.25 5.79 4.53
N ARG A 215 15.95 5.70 5.64
CA ARG A 215 17.35 6.08 5.75
C ARG A 215 18.23 4.85 5.98
N CYS A 216 19.33 4.79 5.24
CA CYS A 216 20.26 3.66 5.31
C CYS A 216 21.47 3.93 6.21
N GLU A 217 21.74 5.18 6.60
CA GLU A 217 23.00 5.53 7.30
C GLU A 217 23.22 4.66 8.53
N MET A 218 22.24 4.58 9.42
CA MET A 218 22.35 3.79 10.64
C MET A 218 22.51 2.29 10.36
N LEU A 219 21.87 1.77 9.32
CA LEU A 219 22.02 0.37 8.91
C LEU A 219 23.45 0.10 8.43
N ILE A 220 23.99 0.99 7.58
CA ILE A 220 25.34 0.88 7.06
C ILE A 220 26.37 0.93 8.21
N GLU A 221 26.22 1.91 9.10
CA GLU A 221 27.10 2.03 10.27
C GLU A 221 27.00 0.83 11.21
N ALA A 222 25.78 0.31 11.46
CA ALA A 222 25.59 -0.89 12.26
C ALA A 222 26.27 -2.11 11.63
N PHE A 223 26.16 -2.24 10.30
CA PHE A 223 26.82 -3.32 9.55
C PHE A 223 28.34 -3.19 9.60
N GLU A 224 28.89 -2.04 9.25
CA GLU A 224 30.32 -1.78 9.17
C GLU A 224 31.00 -1.95 10.53
N GLU A 225 30.43 -1.33 11.58
CA GLU A 225 31.07 -1.27 12.90
C GLU A 225 30.85 -2.53 13.76
N GLN A 226 29.72 -3.22 13.61
CA GLN A 226 29.33 -4.25 14.57
C GLN A 226 29.03 -5.61 13.93
N VAL A 227 28.57 -5.68 12.68
CA VAL A 227 28.24 -6.95 12.02
C VAL A 227 29.41 -7.50 11.24
N SER A 228 29.99 -6.72 10.33
CA SER A 228 31.09 -7.15 9.45
C SER A 228 32.33 -7.65 10.23
N PRO A 229 32.76 -7.05 11.36
CA PRO A 229 33.86 -7.56 12.14
C PRO A 229 33.61 -8.92 12.80
N VAL A 230 32.36 -9.20 13.16
CA VAL A 230 31.95 -10.46 13.83
C VAL A 230 31.58 -11.54 12.80
N PHE A 231 31.01 -11.12 11.67
CA PHE A 231 30.58 -12.02 10.60
C PHE A 231 31.11 -11.55 9.23
N PRO A 232 32.40 -11.70 8.93
CA PRO A 232 33.07 -11.12 7.74
C PRO A 232 32.53 -11.63 6.39
N ARG A 233 31.83 -12.76 6.39
CA ARG A 233 31.19 -13.32 5.17
C ARG A 233 29.87 -12.62 4.81
N ALA A 234 29.25 -11.87 5.74
CA ALA A 234 28.01 -11.18 5.47
C ALA A 234 28.19 -10.08 4.43
N LYS A 235 27.18 -9.90 3.58
CA LYS A 235 27.08 -8.79 2.63
C LYS A 235 25.79 -8.00 2.84
N LEU A 236 25.93 -6.69 2.90
CA LEU A 236 24.82 -5.77 2.91
C LEU A 236 24.56 -5.26 1.49
N VAL A 237 23.42 -5.60 0.91
CA VAL A 237 22.99 -5.14 -0.41
C VAL A 237 21.92 -4.06 -0.24
N ILE A 238 22.22 -2.85 -0.72
CA ILE A 238 21.30 -1.72 -0.73
C ILE A 238 20.80 -1.55 -2.15
N ALA A 239 19.54 -1.92 -2.37
CA ALA A 239 18.89 -1.95 -3.67
C ALA A 239 17.76 -0.92 -3.77
N GLY A 240 17.58 -0.36 -4.96
CA GLY A 240 16.56 0.65 -5.22
C GLY A 240 17.13 2.03 -5.53
N THR A 241 16.25 3.02 -5.63
CA THR A 241 16.57 4.36 -6.10
C THR A 241 16.27 5.45 -5.08
N ASN A 242 16.67 6.67 -5.38
CA ASN A 242 16.33 7.84 -4.58
C ASN A 242 14.81 8.09 -4.57
N ASN A 243 14.29 8.51 -3.44
CA ASN A 243 12.99 9.19 -3.40
C ASN A 243 13.11 10.52 -4.15
N SER A 244 12.08 10.93 -4.89
CA SER A 244 12.06 12.21 -5.62
C SER A 244 12.32 13.44 -4.74
N ASN A 245 12.00 13.35 -3.44
CA ASN A 245 12.26 14.42 -2.47
C ASN A 245 13.69 14.38 -1.87
N SER A 246 14.51 13.42 -2.25
CA SER A 246 15.88 13.23 -1.74
C SER A 246 16.83 12.81 -2.88
N PRO A 247 16.96 13.63 -3.93
CA PRO A 247 17.86 13.32 -5.05
C PRO A 247 19.32 13.28 -4.56
N GLY A 248 20.11 12.35 -5.09
CA GLY A 248 21.53 12.20 -4.74
C GLY A 248 21.80 11.50 -3.40
N TYR A 249 20.76 11.03 -2.71
CA TYR A 249 20.91 10.40 -1.39
C TYR A 249 21.73 9.10 -1.44
N ILE A 250 21.39 8.18 -2.35
CA ILE A 250 22.11 6.91 -2.51
C ILE A 250 23.52 7.12 -3.06
N GLU A 251 23.67 8.03 -4.00
CA GLU A 251 24.97 8.38 -4.58
C GLU A 251 25.94 8.91 -3.50
N GLY A 252 25.41 9.75 -2.59
CA GLY A 252 26.19 10.25 -1.45
C GLY A 252 26.60 9.15 -0.49
N LEU A 253 25.74 8.18 -0.21
CA LEU A 253 26.08 7.02 0.62
C LEU A 253 27.08 6.10 -0.09
N ASN A 254 26.90 5.84 -1.37
CA ASN A 254 27.84 5.03 -2.15
C ASN A 254 29.24 5.67 -2.22
N ALA A 255 29.32 6.98 -2.38
CA ALA A 255 30.61 7.70 -2.36
C ALA A 255 31.34 7.55 -1.01
N ARG A 256 30.60 7.43 0.10
CA ARG A 256 31.15 7.31 1.44
C ARG A 256 31.48 5.87 1.84
N TYR A 257 30.65 4.92 1.49
CA TYR A 257 30.70 3.54 1.99
C TYR A 257 30.93 2.47 0.91
N GLY A 258 30.88 2.84 -0.38
CA GLY A 258 30.99 1.89 -1.49
C GLY A 258 32.36 1.22 -1.65
N SER A 259 33.41 1.69 -0.94
CA SER A 259 34.72 1.03 -0.88
C SER A 259 34.77 -0.15 0.13
N HIS A 260 33.74 -0.29 0.99
CA HIS A 260 33.70 -1.39 1.96
C HIS A 260 33.36 -2.71 1.24
N PRO A 261 34.20 -3.78 1.35
CA PRO A 261 34.06 -4.99 0.54
C PRO A 261 32.78 -5.79 0.82
N GLY A 262 32.13 -5.56 1.97
CA GLY A 262 30.88 -6.19 2.38
C GLY A 262 29.62 -5.37 2.05
N ILE A 263 29.74 -4.20 1.40
CA ILE A 263 28.59 -3.35 1.10
C ILE A 263 28.45 -3.17 -0.41
N GLU A 264 27.29 -3.47 -0.94
CA GLU A 264 26.94 -3.33 -2.37
C GLU A 264 25.77 -2.37 -2.55
N PHE A 265 25.93 -1.37 -3.43
CA PHE A 265 24.86 -0.49 -3.88
C PHE A 265 24.40 -0.93 -5.27
N ARG A 266 23.22 -1.56 -5.35
CA ARG A 266 22.72 -2.20 -6.58
C ARG A 266 21.93 -1.25 -7.49
N GLY A 267 21.50 -0.09 -7.00
CA GLY A 267 20.68 0.81 -7.78
C GLY A 267 19.28 0.26 -8.08
N TYR A 268 18.71 0.66 -9.21
CA TYR A 268 17.41 0.17 -9.67
C TYR A 268 17.47 -1.33 -9.95
N VAL A 269 16.45 -2.04 -9.55
CA VAL A 269 16.30 -3.48 -9.75
C VAL A 269 15.16 -3.73 -10.71
N GLU A 270 15.44 -4.40 -11.80
CA GLU A 270 14.43 -4.80 -12.78
C GLU A 270 13.49 -5.86 -12.19
N GLU A 271 12.24 -5.90 -12.66
CA GLU A 271 11.22 -6.81 -12.13
C GLU A 271 11.64 -8.28 -12.19
N HIS A 272 12.34 -8.67 -13.25
CA HIS A 272 12.82 -10.04 -13.45
C HIS A 272 13.95 -10.45 -12.50
N ASP A 273 14.67 -9.49 -11.89
CA ASP A 273 15.75 -9.74 -10.92
C ASP A 273 15.25 -9.83 -9.46
N ILE A 274 14.03 -9.36 -9.21
CA ILE A 274 13.44 -9.34 -7.86
C ILE A 274 13.37 -10.74 -7.23
N PRO A 275 12.90 -11.80 -7.95
CA PRO A 275 12.83 -13.15 -7.38
C PRO A 275 14.17 -13.66 -6.88
N ASP A 276 15.24 -13.51 -7.66
CA ASP A 276 16.60 -13.94 -7.27
C ASP A 276 17.11 -13.12 -6.08
N MET A 277 16.96 -11.81 -6.15
CA MET A 277 17.44 -10.91 -5.08
C MET A 277 16.78 -11.23 -3.72
N PHE A 278 15.47 -11.42 -3.69
CA PHE A 278 14.77 -11.76 -2.45
C PHE A 278 15.01 -13.22 -2.06
N GLY A 279 14.86 -14.16 -3.01
CA GLY A 279 14.97 -15.60 -2.75
C GLY A 279 16.34 -16.03 -2.22
N THR A 280 17.41 -15.31 -2.56
CA THR A 280 18.78 -15.60 -2.10
C THR A 280 19.23 -14.73 -0.90
N SER A 281 18.35 -13.92 -0.32
CA SER A 281 18.69 -13.10 0.86
C SER A 281 18.37 -13.83 2.16
N SER A 282 19.28 -13.77 3.15
CA SER A 282 19.05 -14.33 4.49
C SER A 282 17.86 -13.65 5.16
N PHE A 283 17.83 -12.34 5.11
CA PHE A 283 16.73 -11.52 5.63
C PHE A 283 16.81 -10.11 5.02
N MET A 284 15.71 -9.39 5.17
CA MET A 284 15.60 -7.98 4.77
C MET A 284 15.58 -7.07 5.99
N VAL A 285 16.24 -5.91 5.88
CA VAL A 285 16.23 -4.85 6.89
C VAL A 285 15.48 -3.63 6.40
N MET A 286 14.57 -3.11 7.21
CA MET A 286 13.82 -1.87 6.96
C MET A 286 14.18 -0.83 8.04
N PRO A 287 15.24 -0.01 7.82
CA PRO A 287 15.77 0.91 8.82
C PRO A 287 15.02 2.26 8.80
N TYR A 288 13.70 2.23 8.88
CA TYR A 288 12.87 3.41 8.73
C TYR A 288 12.76 4.20 10.04
N THR A 289 12.72 5.53 9.94
CA THR A 289 12.51 6.42 11.10
C THR A 289 11.03 6.65 11.38
N SER A 290 10.20 6.55 10.36
CA SER A 290 8.73 6.55 10.47
C SER A 290 8.14 5.68 9.36
N ALA A 291 6.85 5.42 9.44
CA ALA A 291 6.11 4.73 8.37
C ALA A 291 4.76 5.37 8.16
N THR A 292 4.26 5.25 6.94
CA THR A 292 2.92 5.67 6.57
C THR A 292 2.26 4.55 5.77
N GLY A 293 1.36 3.82 6.43
CA GLY A 293 0.60 2.75 5.80
C GLY A 293 1.27 1.39 5.76
N ALA A 294 0.58 0.45 5.14
CA ALA A 294 1.11 -0.89 4.92
C ALA A 294 2.28 -0.85 3.94
N SER A 295 3.39 -1.46 4.32
CA SER A 295 4.59 -1.46 3.49
C SER A 295 4.48 -2.46 2.34
N GLY A 296 4.49 -1.97 1.10
CA GLY A 296 4.61 -2.83 -0.09
C GLY A 296 5.88 -3.67 -0.08
N VAL A 297 6.99 -3.11 0.44
CA VAL A 297 8.29 -3.82 0.54
C VAL A 297 8.23 -4.97 1.55
N ALA A 298 7.55 -4.80 2.69
CA ALA A 298 7.35 -5.89 3.65
C ALA A 298 6.46 -7.00 3.07
N ASN A 299 5.40 -6.63 2.33
CA ASN A 299 4.56 -7.60 1.62
C ASN A 299 5.34 -8.32 0.50
N LEU A 300 6.24 -7.63 -0.18
CA LEU A 300 7.11 -8.22 -1.20
C LEU A 300 8.07 -9.23 -0.55
N ALA A 301 8.71 -8.88 0.56
CA ALA A 301 9.55 -9.81 1.32
C ALA A 301 8.76 -11.07 1.74
N ALA A 302 7.54 -10.88 2.22
CA ALA A 302 6.67 -12.00 2.59
C ALA A 302 6.33 -12.90 1.40
N ALA A 303 6.11 -12.34 0.20
CA ALA A 303 5.83 -13.10 -1.00
C ALA A 303 6.97 -14.05 -1.40
N TYR A 304 8.20 -13.73 -1.01
CA TYR A 304 9.38 -14.58 -1.22
C TYR A 304 9.83 -15.32 0.06
N GLY A 305 9.03 -15.30 1.12
CA GLY A 305 9.38 -15.92 2.39
C GLY A 305 10.68 -15.36 2.99
N VAL A 306 10.90 -14.05 2.91
CA VAL A 306 12.10 -13.41 3.46
C VAL A 306 11.83 -12.96 4.90
N PRO A 307 12.65 -13.36 5.89
CA PRO A 307 12.60 -12.81 7.23
C PRO A 307 12.79 -11.29 7.24
N ILE A 308 12.14 -10.60 8.16
CA ILE A 308 12.16 -9.14 8.21
C ILE A 308 12.72 -8.65 9.55
N VAL A 309 13.68 -7.76 9.51
CA VAL A 309 14.14 -6.94 10.64
C VAL A 309 13.71 -5.52 10.38
N CYS A 310 12.96 -4.90 11.27
CA CYS A 310 12.57 -3.51 11.07
C CYS A 310 12.49 -2.69 12.37
N SER A 311 12.48 -1.38 12.20
CA SER A 311 12.25 -0.44 13.29
C SER A 311 10.87 -0.68 13.93
N ASP A 312 10.82 -0.54 15.26
CA ASP A 312 9.59 -0.67 16.05
C ASP A 312 8.68 0.55 15.82
N ILE A 313 7.90 0.47 14.75
CA ILE A 313 6.96 1.50 14.30
C ILE A 313 5.55 0.92 14.40
N PRO A 314 4.54 1.69 14.87
CA PRO A 314 3.17 1.19 15.07
C PRO A 314 2.56 0.50 13.84
N ASP A 315 2.76 1.05 12.63
CA ASP A 315 2.23 0.48 11.39
C ASP A 315 2.85 -0.90 11.09
N PHE A 316 4.14 -1.10 11.39
CA PHE A 316 4.82 -2.40 11.21
C PHE A 316 4.43 -3.41 12.27
N ARG A 317 4.21 -2.96 13.53
CA ARG A 317 3.64 -3.84 14.55
C ARG A 317 2.27 -4.35 14.15
N GLU A 318 1.42 -3.48 13.60
CA GLU A 318 0.11 -3.88 13.10
C GLU A 318 0.21 -4.91 11.94
N MET A 319 1.23 -4.82 11.08
CA MET A 319 1.49 -5.82 10.04
C MET A 319 1.93 -7.17 10.63
N GLY A 320 2.71 -7.17 11.69
CA GLY A 320 3.04 -8.37 12.46
C GLY A 320 1.82 -8.97 13.13
N ASP A 321 1.15 -8.18 13.95
CA ASP A 321 0.05 -8.65 14.82
C ASP A 321 -1.19 -9.07 14.03
N SER A 322 -1.62 -8.26 13.08
CA SER A 322 -2.85 -8.47 12.30
C SER A 322 -2.62 -9.13 10.94
N GLY A 323 -1.47 -8.87 10.31
CA GLY A 323 -1.06 -9.46 9.04
C GLY A 323 -0.43 -10.84 9.19
N GLY A 324 0.07 -11.16 10.37
CA GLY A 324 0.73 -12.43 10.69
C GLY A 324 2.17 -12.51 10.16
N LEU A 325 2.80 -11.37 9.84
CA LEU A 325 4.19 -11.35 9.43
C LEU A 325 5.13 -11.60 10.62
N ALA A 326 6.12 -12.46 10.43
CA ALA A 326 7.23 -12.61 11.35
C ALA A 326 8.22 -11.46 11.15
N ILE A 327 8.29 -10.57 12.13
CA ILE A 327 9.12 -9.38 12.09
C ILE A 327 9.94 -9.30 13.39
N LYS A 328 11.25 -9.17 13.25
CA LYS A 328 12.16 -8.92 14.39
C LYS A 328 12.31 -7.42 14.56
N PHE A 329 11.74 -6.87 15.64
CA PHE A 329 11.70 -5.44 15.89
C PHE A 329 12.93 -4.96 16.67
N TYR A 330 13.38 -3.74 16.36
CA TYR A 330 14.35 -2.99 17.17
C TYR A 330 13.87 -1.55 17.39
N PRO A 331 14.22 -0.90 18.53
CA PRO A 331 13.80 0.47 18.79
C PRO A 331 14.33 1.45 17.73
N VAL A 332 13.47 2.36 17.26
CA VAL A 332 13.86 3.37 16.25
C VAL A 332 15.12 4.12 16.69
N GLY A 333 16.12 4.19 15.81
CA GLY A 333 17.38 4.87 16.06
C GLY A 333 18.39 4.09 16.93
N ASN A 334 18.07 2.87 17.37
CA ASN A 334 18.99 2.07 18.17
C ASN A 334 19.89 1.17 17.30
N LYS A 335 21.06 1.69 16.95
CA LYS A 335 22.08 1.02 16.13
C LYS A 335 22.53 -0.33 16.73
N ALA A 336 22.76 -0.37 18.04
CA ALA A 336 23.23 -1.58 18.70
C ALA A 336 22.16 -2.70 18.71
N ALA A 337 20.90 -2.37 18.92
CA ALA A 337 19.80 -3.33 18.84
C ALA A 337 19.60 -3.85 17.41
N LEU A 338 19.75 -2.99 16.40
CA LEU A 338 19.72 -3.39 15.00
C LEU A 338 20.86 -4.37 14.69
N ALA A 339 22.10 -4.04 15.06
CA ALA A 339 23.26 -4.91 14.84
C ALA A 339 23.10 -6.26 15.53
N LYS A 340 22.61 -6.25 16.78
CA LYS A 340 22.29 -7.48 17.52
C LYS A 340 21.29 -8.35 16.77
N ASN A 341 20.16 -7.78 16.31
CA ASN A 341 19.16 -8.54 15.57
C ASN A 341 19.69 -9.13 14.27
N MET A 342 20.58 -8.39 13.55
CA MET A 342 21.23 -8.90 12.35
C MET A 342 22.14 -10.08 12.67
N LEU A 343 22.98 -9.98 13.71
CA LEU A 343 23.89 -11.05 14.13
C LEU A 343 23.12 -12.28 14.64
N ASP A 344 22.06 -12.08 15.44
CA ASP A 344 21.22 -13.16 15.93
C ASP A 344 20.66 -13.98 14.74
N LEU A 345 20.13 -13.31 13.70
CA LEU A 345 19.61 -13.99 12.53
C LEU A 345 20.71 -14.64 11.67
N LEU A 346 21.87 -13.99 11.49
CA LEU A 346 22.98 -14.58 10.73
C LEU A 346 23.50 -15.89 11.37
N GLN A 347 23.39 -16.00 12.68
CA GLN A 347 23.87 -17.16 13.47
C GLN A 347 22.78 -18.21 13.71
N ASN A 348 21.51 -17.92 13.39
CA ASN A 348 20.38 -18.80 13.67
C ASN A 348 19.57 -19.09 12.40
N GLU A 349 20.02 -20.07 11.63
CA GLU A 349 19.35 -20.53 10.41
C GLU A 349 17.94 -21.06 10.69
N GLN A 350 17.73 -21.70 11.86
CA GLN A 350 16.42 -22.20 12.23
C GLN A 350 15.40 -21.07 12.41
N GLU A 351 15.77 -19.98 13.09
CA GLU A 351 14.91 -18.80 13.23
C GLU A 351 14.61 -18.15 11.88
N GLN A 352 15.62 -18.06 10.97
CA GLN A 352 15.39 -17.58 9.61
C GLN A 352 14.35 -18.44 8.88
N HIS A 353 14.45 -19.77 8.99
CA HIS A 353 13.53 -20.69 8.34
C HIS A 353 12.10 -20.55 8.88
N GLU A 354 11.92 -20.53 10.20
CA GLU A 354 10.62 -20.34 10.83
C GLU A 354 9.97 -19.00 10.44
N MET A 355 10.72 -17.92 10.45
CA MET A 355 10.26 -16.61 10.00
C MET A 355 9.90 -16.60 8.51
N ALA A 356 10.68 -17.28 7.68
CA ALA A 356 10.45 -17.39 6.25
C ALA A 356 9.14 -18.12 5.93
N GLU A 357 8.91 -19.27 6.56
CA GLU A 357 7.67 -20.04 6.41
C GLU A 357 6.45 -19.24 6.89
N GLN A 358 6.56 -18.57 8.03
CA GLN A 358 5.48 -17.73 8.56
C GLN A 358 5.15 -16.59 7.61
N ASN A 359 6.17 -15.89 7.08
CA ASN A 359 6.00 -14.78 6.17
C ASN A 359 5.34 -15.23 4.86
N PHE A 360 5.81 -16.32 4.28
CA PHE A 360 5.20 -16.88 3.09
C PHE A 360 3.76 -17.34 3.32
N SER A 361 3.48 -17.99 4.45
CA SER A 361 2.14 -18.39 4.84
C SER A 361 1.20 -17.18 5.00
N ALA A 362 1.70 -16.07 5.54
CA ALA A 362 0.95 -14.81 5.63
C ALA A 362 0.67 -14.24 4.23
N ALA A 363 1.67 -14.25 3.34
CA ALA A 363 1.52 -13.80 1.96
C ALA A 363 0.44 -14.58 1.20
N LEU A 364 0.38 -15.90 1.36
CA LEU A 364 -0.64 -16.75 0.75
C LEU A 364 -2.08 -16.39 1.16
N ARG A 365 -2.27 -15.81 2.35
CA ARG A 365 -3.57 -15.32 2.82
C ARG A 365 -3.95 -13.95 2.27
N MET A 366 -2.99 -13.23 1.67
CA MET A 366 -3.13 -11.84 1.23
C MET A 366 -2.80 -11.68 -0.27
N THR A 367 -3.10 -12.67 -1.10
CA THR A 367 -2.87 -12.55 -2.54
C THR A 367 -3.82 -11.53 -3.17
N MET A 368 -3.39 -10.84 -4.24
CA MET A 368 -4.20 -9.82 -4.91
C MET A 368 -5.58 -10.36 -5.33
N PRO A 369 -5.72 -11.56 -5.93
CA PRO A 369 -7.04 -12.11 -6.24
C PRO A 369 -7.96 -12.27 -5.03
N GLN A 370 -7.41 -12.63 -3.87
CA GLN A 370 -8.23 -12.77 -2.64
C GLN A 370 -8.71 -11.41 -2.14
N ILE A 371 -7.84 -10.40 -2.19
CA ILE A 371 -8.18 -9.02 -1.81
C ILE A 371 -9.23 -8.45 -2.76
N ILE A 372 -9.03 -8.56 -4.08
CA ILE A 372 -9.96 -8.04 -5.08
C ILE A 372 -11.31 -8.72 -4.99
N ARG A 373 -11.37 -10.03 -4.74
CA ARG A 373 -12.66 -10.72 -4.48
C ARG A 373 -13.43 -10.14 -3.31
N GLN A 374 -12.76 -9.63 -2.27
CA GLN A 374 -13.46 -8.97 -1.15
C GLN A 374 -14.13 -7.66 -1.59
N TYR A 375 -13.45 -6.87 -2.45
CA TYR A 375 -14.02 -5.65 -3.03
C TYR A 375 -15.22 -5.97 -3.93
N VAL A 376 -15.03 -6.86 -4.89
CA VAL A 376 -16.07 -7.25 -5.86
C VAL A 376 -17.32 -7.79 -5.14
N ARG A 377 -17.15 -8.67 -4.14
CA ARG A 377 -18.28 -9.15 -3.32
C ARG A 377 -19.00 -8.03 -2.55
N ALA A 378 -18.28 -7.01 -2.10
CA ALA A 378 -18.90 -5.88 -1.43
C ALA A 378 -19.71 -5.01 -2.42
N PHE A 379 -19.19 -4.80 -3.62
CA PHE A 379 -19.86 -4.06 -4.68
C PHE A 379 -21.11 -4.80 -5.18
N ASP A 380 -21.03 -6.11 -5.43
CA ASP A 380 -22.16 -6.95 -5.83
C ASP A 380 -23.28 -6.93 -4.78
N ARG A 381 -22.94 -7.07 -3.48
CA ARG A 381 -23.93 -6.95 -2.40
C ARG A 381 -24.65 -5.60 -2.43
N HIS A 382 -23.94 -4.52 -2.70
CA HIS A 382 -24.55 -3.21 -2.82
C HIS A 382 -25.52 -3.12 -4.01
N GLN A 383 -25.12 -3.62 -5.18
CA GLN A 383 -25.97 -3.64 -6.38
C GLN A 383 -27.24 -4.44 -6.15
N ARG A 384 -27.12 -5.63 -5.55
CA ARG A 384 -28.28 -6.47 -5.19
C ARG A 384 -29.22 -5.76 -4.22
N ALA A 385 -28.67 -5.09 -3.19
CA ALA A 385 -29.48 -4.32 -2.25
C ALA A 385 -30.26 -3.19 -2.95
N ARG A 386 -29.62 -2.46 -3.88
CA ARG A 386 -30.30 -1.43 -4.69
C ARG A 386 -31.41 -2.01 -5.57
N ALA A 387 -31.16 -3.14 -6.21
CA ALA A 387 -32.15 -3.82 -7.05
C ALA A 387 -33.38 -4.24 -6.21
N LEU A 388 -33.16 -4.83 -5.02
CA LEU A 388 -34.24 -5.19 -4.09
C LEU A 388 -35.01 -3.97 -3.61
N GLU A 389 -34.37 -2.86 -3.30
CA GLU A 389 -35.05 -1.61 -2.94
C GLU A 389 -35.91 -1.06 -4.09
N ALA A 390 -35.42 -1.11 -5.33
CA ALA A 390 -36.18 -0.69 -6.49
C ALA A 390 -37.43 -1.58 -6.67
N VAL A 391 -37.28 -2.91 -6.58
CA VAL A 391 -38.41 -3.86 -6.67
C VAL A 391 -39.43 -3.63 -5.53
N SER A 392 -38.94 -3.38 -4.28
CA SER A 392 -39.83 -3.14 -3.14
C SER A 392 -40.66 -1.88 -3.30
N ARG A 393 -40.08 -0.82 -3.87
CA ARG A 393 -40.86 0.42 -4.20
C ARG A 393 -41.94 0.18 -5.23
N PHE A 394 -41.71 -0.64 -6.23
CA PHE A 394 -42.71 -0.99 -7.24
C PHE A 394 -43.84 -1.86 -6.69
N ARG A 395 -43.52 -2.80 -5.79
CA ARG A 395 -44.53 -3.77 -5.28
C ARG A 395 -45.28 -3.29 -4.03
N ARG A 396 -45.01 -2.08 -3.49
CA ARG A 396 -45.59 -1.61 -2.22
C ARG A 396 -45.50 -2.70 -1.12
N ILE A 397 -44.33 -3.33 -0.97
CA ILE A 397 -44.13 -4.38 0.03
C ILE A 397 -44.38 -3.78 1.42
N PRO A 398 -45.22 -4.42 2.28
CA PRO A 398 -45.54 -3.90 3.61
C PRO A 398 -44.30 -3.61 4.45
N ALA A 399 -44.41 -2.66 5.39
CA ALA A 399 -43.36 -2.15 6.25
C ALA A 399 -42.67 -3.22 7.18
N TRP A 400 -43.15 -4.47 7.20
CA TRP A 400 -42.51 -5.56 7.92
C TRP A 400 -41.21 -6.10 7.29
N VAL A 401 -40.93 -5.69 6.04
CA VAL A 401 -39.59 -6.00 5.44
C VAL A 401 -38.55 -5.22 6.24
N PRO A 402 -37.54 -5.90 6.82
CA PRO A 402 -36.58 -5.27 7.69
C PRO A 402 -35.89 -4.06 7.01
N SER A 403 -35.85 -2.94 7.71
CA SER A 403 -35.08 -1.77 7.27
C SER A 403 -33.61 -2.14 7.04
N ARG A 404 -32.86 -1.36 6.24
CA ARG A 404 -31.43 -1.55 5.97
C ARG A 404 -30.61 -1.95 7.21
N SER A 405 -30.92 -1.38 8.37
CA SER A 405 -30.26 -1.69 9.64
C SER A 405 -30.51 -3.13 10.14
N ALA A 406 -31.65 -3.72 9.83
CA ALA A 406 -31.98 -5.08 10.26
C ALA A 406 -31.34 -6.15 9.37
N ILE A 407 -31.25 -5.90 8.06
CA ILE A 407 -30.56 -6.80 7.12
C ILE A 407 -29.05 -6.84 7.43
N PHE A 408 -28.45 -5.69 7.78
CA PHE A 408 -27.06 -5.63 8.20
C PHE A 408 -26.80 -6.24 9.62
N ARG A 409 -27.79 -6.26 10.50
CA ARG A 409 -27.66 -6.94 11.81
C ARG A 409 -27.77 -8.46 11.68
N ALA A 410 -28.60 -8.97 10.79
CA ALA A 410 -28.69 -10.41 10.53
C ALA A 410 -27.40 -11.03 9.99
N SER A 411 -26.59 -10.27 9.25
CA SER A 411 -25.26 -10.73 8.77
C SER A 411 -24.19 -10.82 9.87
N ARG A 412 -24.44 -10.32 11.09
CA ARG A 412 -23.51 -10.47 12.23
C ARG A 412 -23.65 -11.83 12.96
N TRP A 413 -24.67 -12.63 12.65
CA TRP A 413 -24.92 -13.93 13.29
C TRP A 413 -24.37 -15.13 12.49
N GLY A 414 -23.74 -14.91 11.36
CA GLY A 414 -23.21 -15.95 10.46
C GLY A 414 -21.72 -16.27 10.62
N SER A 415 -21.07 -15.95 11.74
CA SER A 415 -19.65 -16.26 11.97
C SER A 415 -19.43 -17.39 13.00
N TRP A 416 -20.26 -18.42 12.99
CA TRP A 416 -20.03 -19.71 13.64
C TRP A 416 -20.43 -20.80 12.65
N ILE A 417 -19.52 -21.20 11.78
CA ILE A 417 -19.21 -22.55 11.25
C ILE A 417 -18.02 -22.36 10.31
#